data_647e315c09318548f71cf3a68455c787
#
_entry.id   647e315c09318548f71cf3a68455c787
#
_cell.length_a   1.000
_cell.length_b   1.000
_cell.length_c   1.000
_cell.angle_alpha   90.00
_cell.angle_beta   90.00
_cell.angle_gamma   90.00
#
_symmetry.space_group_name_H-M   'P 1'
#
loop_
_entity.id
_entity.type
_entity.pdbx_description
1 polymer ?
#
loop_
_entity_poly.entity_id
_entity_poly.type
_entity_poly.pdbx_seq_one_letter_code
_entity_poly.pdbx_strand_id
1 'polypeptide(L)'
;MNRQLRGNLPPNEKANGKNRFLSLLLLFMAFISVQVYAQDVKVSGTVIAEADKFPIIGANIVVKGTTIGTVTDIDGNFSLDVPQNSTIAISYIGCETQEIKITGAKTLNIVLKDNAIGLDDVVVIGYGSQRKSD
;
A
#
# COMPACT_ATOMS: atom_id res chain seq x y z
N MET A 1 66.56 9.58 -33.57
CA MET A 1 66.37 8.81 -33.03
C MET A 1 65.75 8.77 -31.84
N ASN A 2 65.94 9.40 -31.15
CA ASN A 2 65.36 9.37 -30.00
C ASN A 2 64.09 9.73 -29.90
N ARG A 3 63.56 10.28 -30.79
CA ARG A 3 62.34 10.75 -30.72
C ARG A 3 61.39 9.77 -30.54
N GLN A 4 61.58 8.68 -31.00
CA GLN A 4 60.56 7.78 -30.88
C GLN A 4 60.30 7.49 -29.50
N LEU A 5 61.10 7.69 -28.69
CA LEU A 5 60.83 7.41 -27.37
C LEU A 5 59.73 8.15 -26.84
N ARG A 6 59.58 9.31 -27.34
CA ARG A 6 58.58 10.06 -26.82
C ARG A 6 57.34 9.62 -27.14
N GLY A 7 57.15 9.07 -28.22
CA GLY A 7 55.87 8.64 -28.61
C GLY A 7 55.34 7.64 -27.68
N ASN A 8 56.20 7.07 -26.91
CA ASN A 8 55.76 6.11 -26.07
C ASN A 8 55.16 6.60 -24.87
N LEU A 9 55.24 7.78 -24.64
CA LEU A 9 54.78 8.26 -23.46
C LEU A 9 53.39 7.96 -23.27
N PRO A 10 53.04 7.67 -22.17
CA PRO A 10 51.77 7.09 -21.93
C PRO A 10 50.70 8.07 -21.80
N PRO A 11 50.00 8.24 -22.78
CA PRO A 11 48.78 8.92 -22.68
C PRO A 11 47.83 8.14 -21.85
N ASN A 12 48.19 6.93 -21.58
CA ASN A 12 47.33 6.09 -20.85
C ASN A 12 47.00 6.60 -19.50
N GLU A 13 47.87 7.32 -18.94
CA GLU A 13 47.60 7.81 -17.63
C GLU A 13 46.39 8.70 -17.59
N LYS A 14 46.27 9.50 -18.60
CA LYS A 14 45.13 10.37 -18.64
C LYS A 14 43.86 9.59 -18.86
N ALA A 15 43.98 8.59 -19.68
CA ALA A 15 42.83 7.78 -19.94
C ALA A 15 42.39 7.09 -18.68
N ASN A 16 43.30 6.75 -17.83
CA ASN A 16 42.95 6.08 -16.61
C ASN A 16 42.09 6.93 -15.71
N GLY A 17 42.35 8.20 -15.66
CA GLY A 17 41.53 9.07 -14.87
C GLY A 17 40.11 9.14 -15.37
N LYS A 18 39.97 9.22 -16.68
CA LYS A 18 38.66 9.23 -17.26
C LYS A 18 37.96 7.90 -17.05
N ASN A 19 38.70 6.84 -17.16
CA ASN A 19 38.12 5.53 -16.98
C ASN A 19 37.64 5.32 -15.56
N ARG A 20 38.35 5.86 -14.60
CA ARG A 20 37.89 5.77 -13.22
C ARG A 20 36.59 6.52 -13.04
N PHE A 21 36.51 7.69 -13.64
CA PHE A 21 35.31 8.48 -13.55
C PHE A 21 34.16 7.77 -14.24
N LEU A 22 34.40 7.21 -15.43
CA LEU A 22 33.38 6.45 -16.13
C LEU A 22 32.98 5.21 -15.35
N SER A 23 33.91 4.55 -14.73
CA SER A 23 33.66 3.36 -13.95
C SER A 23 32.78 3.70 -12.73
N LEU A 24 33.08 4.80 -12.07
CA LEU A 24 32.29 5.26 -10.95
C LEU A 24 30.90 5.67 -11.39
N LEU A 25 30.82 6.30 -12.54
CA LEU A 25 29.54 6.72 -13.08
C LEU A 25 28.70 5.51 -13.46
N LEU A 26 29.30 4.51 -14.08
CA LEU A 26 28.62 3.28 -14.41
C LEU A 26 28.18 2.53 -13.17
N LEU A 27 29.02 2.51 -12.14
CA LEU A 27 28.68 1.89 -10.89
C LEU A 27 27.51 2.62 -10.24
N PHE A 28 27.50 3.93 -10.31
CA PHE A 28 26.43 4.74 -9.75
C PHE A 28 25.15 4.52 -10.52
N MET A 29 25.23 4.43 -11.85
CA MET A 29 24.07 4.13 -12.68
C MET A 29 23.52 2.73 -12.41
N ALA A 30 24.40 1.78 -12.19
CA ALA A 30 23.98 0.43 -11.86
C ALA A 30 23.28 0.38 -10.50
N PHE A 31 23.71 1.25 -9.59
CA PHE A 31 23.12 1.29 -8.28
C PHE A 31 21.69 1.84 -8.33
N ILE A 32 21.45 2.76 -9.25
CA ILE A 32 20.12 3.35 -9.39
C ILE A 32 19.14 2.35 -10.01
N SER A 33 19.65 1.37 -10.71
CA SER A 33 18.79 0.43 -11.40
C SER A 33 18.12 -0.58 -10.49
N VAL A 34 18.48 -0.63 -9.22
CA VAL A 34 17.78 -1.50 -8.30
C VAL A 34 16.50 -0.79 -7.91
N GLN A 35 15.61 -0.76 -8.83
CA GLN A 35 14.27 -0.33 -8.50
C GLN A 35 13.57 -1.50 -7.88
N VAL A 36 13.36 -1.36 -6.61
CA VAL A 36 12.54 -2.31 -5.91
C VAL A 36 11.14 -2.09 -6.43
N TYR A 37 10.72 -2.96 -7.32
CA TYR A 37 9.34 -2.94 -7.73
C TYR A 37 8.55 -3.43 -6.54
N ALA A 38 7.85 -2.53 -5.91
CA ALA A 38 6.84 -2.92 -4.97
C ALA A 38 5.78 -3.63 -5.83
N GLN A 39 5.72 -4.93 -5.71
CA GLN A 39 4.78 -5.69 -6.49
C GLN A 39 3.40 -5.56 -5.87
N ASP A 40 2.45 -5.21 -6.70
CA ASP A 40 1.07 -5.20 -6.27
C ASP A 40 0.58 -6.64 -6.23
N VAL A 41 -0.23 -6.92 -5.24
CA VAL A 41 -0.85 -8.23 -5.09
C VAL A 41 -2.35 -8.08 -5.23
N LYS A 42 -2.98 -9.06 -5.82
CA LYS A 42 -4.41 -9.01 -6.04
C LYS A 42 -5.12 -9.57 -4.82
N VAL A 43 -6.03 -8.77 -4.28
CA VAL A 43 -6.86 -9.14 -3.16
C VAL A 43 -8.30 -9.13 -3.63
N SER A 44 -9.00 -10.20 -3.38
CA SER A 44 -10.42 -10.28 -3.68
C SER A 44 -11.15 -10.83 -2.47
N GLY A 45 -12.44 -10.69 -2.46
CA GLY A 45 -13.19 -11.23 -1.35
C GLY A 45 -14.65 -10.83 -1.38
N THR A 46 -15.33 -11.20 -0.31
CA THR A 46 -16.73 -10.92 -0.13
C THR A 46 -16.91 -10.26 1.23
N VAL A 47 -17.76 -9.25 1.27
CA VAL A 47 -18.09 -8.55 2.52
C VAL A 47 -19.54 -8.84 2.86
N ILE A 48 -19.77 -9.36 4.06
CA ILE A 48 -21.13 -9.66 4.53
C ILE A 48 -21.36 -8.98 5.87
N ALA A 49 -22.62 -8.78 6.19
CA ALA A 49 -23.00 -8.24 7.49
C ALA A 49 -23.07 -9.36 8.52
N GLU A 50 -22.61 -9.09 9.73
CA GLU A 50 -22.65 -10.11 10.78
C GLU A 50 -24.09 -10.43 11.17
N ALA A 51 -24.94 -9.45 11.18
CA ALA A 51 -26.29 -9.60 11.70
C ALA A 51 -27.15 -10.58 10.91
N ASP A 52 -27.16 -10.44 9.60
CA ASP A 52 -28.05 -11.24 8.76
C ASP A 52 -27.31 -12.10 7.75
N LYS A 53 -26.00 -12.00 7.71
CA LYS A 53 -25.13 -12.75 6.77
C LYS A 53 -25.41 -12.43 5.31
N PHE A 54 -26.03 -11.31 5.04
CA PHE A 54 -26.25 -10.90 3.65
C PHE A 54 -25.06 -10.10 3.14
N PRO A 55 -24.81 -10.16 1.83
CA PRO A 55 -23.71 -9.38 1.25
C PRO A 55 -23.97 -7.88 1.40
N ILE A 56 -22.93 -7.13 1.66
CA ILE A 56 -23.00 -5.69 1.76
C ILE A 56 -22.64 -5.08 0.42
N ILE A 57 -23.59 -4.35 -0.15
CA ILE A 57 -23.41 -3.68 -1.43
C ILE A 57 -22.85 -2.29 -1.16
N GLY A 58 -21.80 -1.92 -1.86
CA GLY A 58 -21.25 -0.57 -1.71
C GLY A 58 -20.38 -0.37 -0.51
N ALA A 59 -19.91 -1.45 0.11
CA ALA A 59 -18.90 -1.31 1.16
C ALA A 59 -17.63 -0.76 0.57
N ASN A 60 -16.97 0.14 1.28
CA ASN A 60 -15.81 0.84 0.80
C ASN A 60 -14.55 0.14 1.26
N ILE A 61 -13.67 -0.21 0.34
CA ILE A 61 -12.39 -0.85 0.64
C ILE A 61 -11.30 0.10 0.16
N VAL A 62 -10.44 0.55 1.07
CA VAL A 62 -9.41 1.54 0.77
C VAL A 62 -8.08 1.05 1.31
N VAL A 63 -7.00 1.25 0.57
CA VAL A 63 -5.66 0.99 1.05
C VAL A 63 -5.24 2.19 1.90
N LYS A 64 -4.92 1.94 3.17
CA LYS A 64 -4.59 3.01 4.11
C LYS A 64 -3.37 3.79 3.63
N GLY A 65 -3.47 5.09 3.72
CA GLY A 65 -2.38 5.97 3.31
C GLY A 65 -2.34 6.25 1.82
N THR A 66 -3.30 5.76 1.06
CA THR A 66 -3.35 5.99 -0.38
C THR A 66 -4.77 6.34 -0.80
N THR A 67 -4.92 6.64 -2.09
CA THR A 67 -6.23 6.85 -2.67
C THR A 67 -6.73 5.61 -3.41
N ILE A 68 -6.02 4.50 -3.30
CA ILE A 68 -6.41 3.26 -3.97
C ILE A 68 -7.57 2.64 -3.22
N GLY A 69 -8.64 2.35 -3.92
CA GLY A 69 -9.80 1.76 -3.28
C GLY A 69 -10.81 1.24 -4.27
N THR A 70 -11.80 0.54 -3.77
CA THR A 70 -12.91 0.00 -4.56
C THR A 70 -14.13 -0.14 -3.66
N VAL A 71 -15.24 -0.54 -4.26
CA VAL A 71 -16.48 -0.80 -3.50
C VAL A 71 -16.97 -2.19 -3.88
N THR A 72 -17.78 -2.79 -2.99
CA THR A 72 -18.35 -4.10 -3.27
C THR A 72 -19.52 -3.97 -4.26
N ASP A 73 -19.71 -5.05 -5.01
CA ASP A 73 -20.80 -5.13 -5.99
C ASP A 73 -22.09 -5.67 -5.34
N ILE A 74 -23.05 -6.00 -6.16
CA ILE A 74 -24.35 -6.45 -5.67
C ILE A 74 -24.29 -7.78 -4.93
N ASP A 75 -23.23 -8.53 -5.14
CA ASP A 75 -23.02 -9.79 -4.44
C ASP A 75 -22.08 -9.63 -3.25
N GLY A 76 -21.69 -8.41 -2.95
CA GLY A 76 -20.75 -8.14 -1.87
C GLY A 76 -19.31 -8.45 -2.22
N ASN A 77 -19.01 -8.73 -3.47
CA ASN A 77 -17.67 -9.10 -3.90
C ASN A 77 -16.85 -7.87 -4.26
N PHE A 78 -15.55 -7.97 -4.04
CA PHE A 78 -14.63 -6.91 -4.45
C PHE A 78 -13.34 -7.54 -4.97
N SER A 79 -12.60 -6.75 -5.74
CA SER A 79 -11.28 -7.12 -6.21
C SER A 79 -10.45 -5.85 -6.31
N LEU A 80 -9.23 -5.89 -5.81
CA LEU A 80 -8.39 -4.71 -5.73
C LEU A 80 -6.93 -5.13 -5.78
N ASP A 81 -6.13 -4.39 -6.55
CA ASP A 81 -4.68 -4.60 -6.54
C ASP A 81 -4.09 -3.65 -5.51
N VAL A 82 -3.35 -4.19 -4.57
CA VAL A 82 -2.81 -3.42 -3.46
C VAL A 82 -1.31 -3.68 -3.33
N PRO A 83 -0.55 -2.70 -2.87
CA PRO A 83 0.87 -2.94 -2.61
C PRO A 83 1.05 -4.01 -1.55
N GLN A 84 2.07 -4.83 -1.72
CA GLN A 84 2.37 -5.86 -0.74
C GLN A 84 2.69 -5.21 0.60
N ASN A 85 2.28 -5.86 1.66
CA ASN A 85 2.47 -5.37 3.04
C ASN A 85 1.69 -4.09 3.35
N SER A 86 0.61 -3.83 2.61
CA SER A 86 -0.27 -2.72 2.92
C SER A 86 -1.41 -3.16 3.82
N THR A 87 -2.15 -2.20 4.35
CA THR A 87 -3.33 -2.47 5.16
C THR A 87 -4.54 -1.91 4.42
N ILE A 88 -5.57 -2.71 4.27
CA ILE A 88 -6.83 -2.25 3.70
C ILE A 88 -7.82 -1.99 4.83
N ALA A 89 -8.63 -0.97 4.66
CA ALA A 89 -9.69 -0.63 5.59
C ALA A 89 -11.02 -0.84 4.87
N ILE A 90 -11.89 -1.62 5.47
CA ILE A 90 -13.21 -1.91 4.92
C ILE A 90 -14.23 -1.21 5.80
N SER A 91 -15.05 -0.37 5.21
CA SER A 91 -16.03 0.40 5.96
C SER A 91 -17.36 0.43 5.24
N TYR A 92 -18.42 0.56 6.02
CA TYR A 92 -19.76 0.73 5.50
C TYR A 92 -20.55 1.51 6.53
N ILE A 93 -21.52 2.28 6.05
CA ILE A 93 -22.31 3.11 6.94
C ILE A 93 -23.09 2.21 7.90
N GLY A 94 -23.03 2.52 9.18
CA GLY A 94 -23.67 1.70 10.20
C GLY A 94 -22.88 0.51 10.67
N CYS A 95 -21.68 0.31 10.15
CA CYS A 95 -20.83 -0.82 10.54
C CYS A 95 -19.48 -0.32 11.06
N GLU A 96 -18.85 -1.15 11.86
CA GLU A 96 -17.50 -0.85 12.34
C GLU A 96 -16.49 -1.04 11.22
N THR A 97 -15.54 -0.15 11.11
CA THR A 97 -14.45 -0.26 10.13
C THR A 97 -13.50 -1.38 10.54
N GLN A 98 -13.18 -2.24 9.60
CA GLN A 98 -12.26 -3.34 9.85
C GLN A 98 -11.00 -3.13 9.03
N GLU A 99 -9.85 -3.38 9.64
CA GLU A 99 -8.56 -3.23 8.97
C GLU A 99 -7.89 -4.59 8.86
N ILE A 100 -7.35 -4.88 7.68
CA ILE A 100 -6.70 -6.17 7.42
C ILE A 100 -5.37 -5.91 6.75
N LYS A 101 -4.32 -6.51 7.29
CA LYS A 101 -3.00 -6.41 6.69
C LYS A 101 -2.85 -7.42 5.58
N ILE A 102 -2.36 -6.97 4.43
CA ILE A 102 -2.21 -7.81 3.25
C ILE A 102 -0.75 -8.15 3.07
N THR A 103 -0.43 -9.43 3.13
CA THR A 103 0.94 -9.90 2.97
C THR A 103 1.16 -10.66 1.67
N GLY A 104 0.11 -10.87 0.89
CA GLY A 104 0.19 -11.55 -0.40
C GLY A 104 -1.17 -11.65 -1.02
N ALA A 105 -1.23 -12.14 -2.25
CA ALA A 105 -2.51 -12.33 -2.94
C ALA A 105 -3.36 -13.31 -2.15
N LYS A 106 -4.61 -12.94 -1.92
CA LYS A 106 -5.50 -13.81 -1.16
C LYS A 106 -6.96 -13.45 -1.40
N THR A 107 -7.80 -14.38 -1.04
CA THR A 107 -9.25 -14.19 -1.03
C THR A 107 -9.70 -14.04 0.42
N LEU A 108 -10.48 -13.01 0.69
CA LEU A 108 -10.89 -12.68 2.04
C LEU A 108 -12.40 -12.84 2.20
N ASN A 109 -12.79 -13.35 3.34
CA ASN A 109 -14.21 -13.35 3.73
C ASN A 109 -14.31 -12.38 4.89
N ILE A 110 -14.95 -11.26 4.65
CA ILE A 110 -14.98 -10.17 5.61
C ILE A 110 -16.38 -10.08 6.19
N VAL A 111 -16.45 -10.09 7.51
CA VAL A 111 -17.73 -9.93 8.21
C VAL A 111 -17.66 -8.61 8.94
N LEU A 112 -18.55 -7.68 8.58
CA LEU A 112 -18.61 -6.38 9.23
C LEU A 112 -19.65 -6.42 10.34
N LYS A 113 -19.25 -5.93 11.49
CA LYS A 113 -20.13 -5.86 12.64
C LYS A 113 -20.89 -4.55 12.63
N ASP A 114 -22.12 -4.59 13.10
CA ASP A 114 -22.90 -3.39 13.21
C ASP A 114 -22.31 -2.49 14.29
N ASN A 115 -22.28 -1.22 13.98
CA ASN A 115 -21.82 -0.23 14.93
C ASN A 115 -23.01 0.31 15.70
N ALA A 116 -23.75 -0.59 16.32
CA ALA A 116 -24.95 -0.21 17.03
C ALA A 116 -24.65 0.65 18.24
N ILE A 117 -23.47 0.47 18.78
CA ILE A 117 -23.12 1.23 19.94
C ILE A 117 -23.02 2.69 19.62
N GLY A 118 -22.55 3.01 18.47
CA GLY A 118 -22.49 4.38 18.05
C GLY A 118 -23.81 5.02 17.94
N LEU A 119 -24.85 4.25 17.68
CA LEU A 119 -26.18 4.79 17.65
C LEU A 119 -26.72 4.96 19.02
N ASP A 120 -26.37 4.08 19.92
CA ASP A 120 -26.85 4.18 21.25
C ASP A 120 -26.28 5.34 21.95
N ASP A 121 -25.19 5.68 21.63
CA ASP A 121 -24.66 6.79 22.19
C ASP A 121 -25.23 7.96 21.96
N VAL A 122 -25.90 7.76 21.39
CA VAL A 122 -26.44 8.82 21.15
C VAL A 122 -27.03 9.31 22.18
N VAL A 123 -27.05 8.92 22.64
CA VAL A 123 -27.51 9.21 23.41
C VAL A 123 -27.10 9.58 24.35
N VAL A 124 -27.13 9.54 24.60
CA VAL A 124 -26.77 9.79 25.26
C VAL A 124 -26.34 10.40 25.84
N ILE A 125 -26.44 10.32 25.77
CA ILE A 125 -25.95 10.74 26.16
C ILE A 125 -25.81 11.59 26.68
N GLY A 126 -26.10 11.57 26.72
CA GLY A 126 -25.65 12.04 26.92
C GLY A 126 -25.78 12.79 27.51
N TYR A 127 -26.12 12.77 27.66
CA TYR A 127 -25.78 12.96 28.17
C TYR A 127 -25.62 13.41 28.88
N GLY A 128 -25.90 13.47 29.09
CA GLY A 128 -25.23 13.50 29.60
C GLY A 128 -25.12 13.81 30.34
N SER A 129 -25.29 13.77 30.52
CA SER A 129 -24.69 13.71 31.05
C SER A 129 -24.31 13.92 31.53
N GLN A 130 -24.33 13.84 31.51
CA GLN A 130 -23.59 13.65 31.87
C GLN A 130 -23.17 13.97 32.28
N ARG A 131 -23.48 14.14 32.37
CA ARG A 131 -22.74 14.02 32.73
C ARG A 131 -22.50 14.36 33.34
N LYS A 132 -22.84 14.39 33.46
CA LYS A 132 -22.35 14.23 33.96
C LYS A 132 -22.28 14.45 34.45
N SER A 133 -22.81 14.54 34.46
CA SER A 133 -22.48 14.35 34.81
C SER A 133 -22.43 14.47 35.18
N ASP A 134 -22.69 14.52 35.28
CA ASP A 134 -22.39 14.24 35.47
C ASP A 134 -22.08 14.31 35.76
#